data_028f61271761cfae26293336f13dd1bf
#
_entry.id   028f61271761cfae26293336f13dd1bf
#
_cell.length_a   1.000
_cell.length_b   1.000
_cell.length_c   1.000
_cell.angle_alpha   90.00
_cell.angle_beta   90.00
_cell.angle_gamma   90.00
#
_symmetry.space_group_name_H-M   'P 1'
#
loop_
_entity.id
_entity.type
_entity.pdbx_description
1 polymer ?
#
loop_
_entity_poly.entity_id
_entity_poly.type
_entity_poly.pdbx_seq_one_letter_code
_entity_poly.pdbx_strand_id
1 'polypeptide(L)'
;TYWKFDREHGQLKADQSFSLELPPYSQDLSDAGKLDSDGWSFTNSFCTERYVGGIEKGRPPYEAGCSAKDTDYMHVVNWKRAAEIAKDDKNVKIINNHRVIPMEVAIREGILFLIPEPKSPHGVDVTPNGKFIVVSGKLDTHVSVYSFEKIMDAIKNKRFESKDPYGIPVIGMKDALHTQVQLGLGPLHTQFDSKECVAYTSLYVDSMVAKWNFCEGKLLDKIAIHYNIGHLMTMEGDTTKPKGKYLVALNKLSIDRFNPVGPLHPQNHQLIDISNDKMQLLYDMPLPLGEPHYVVGIQADKLKPAVRYKVGTNSRTDQQHEGKVRAGEEKAVRDGNKVSVYGTLIRSHITPETIEVEQGDEVTIYLTNLERAQDETHGFTVSTYNVHASVEPGKTISVKFKADKEGVYPYYCTEFCSALHLEMQGYLLVKPKGWKAEEGAQLAAANYTETDYKNTLKKVADTQAVLDQVVAYITSVNYKAYPEVVALMEDATDQLGKMPDAKAKHEAAAAKQDWEQANLWAEQVWQYQVKAADIGLRAKTFLEQKGAK
;
A
#
# COMPACT_ATOMS: atom_id res chain seq x y z
N THR A 1 -10.14 8.27 -18.76
CA THR A 1 -10.74 7.65 -19.95
C THR A 1 -12.16 7.20 -19.65
N TYR A 2 -13.06 7.42 -20.56
CA TYR A 2 -14.47 6.99 -20.50
C TYR A 2 -14.69 5.92 -21.55
N TRP A 3 -14.98 4.70 -21.11
CA TRP A 3 -15.18 3.56 -21.99
C TRP A 3 -16.66 3.31 -22.23
N LYS A 4 -17.05 3.22 -23.48
CA LYS A 4 -18.39 2.74 -23.86
C LYS A 4 -18.44 1.23 -23.75
N PHE A 5 -19.26 0.71 -22.83
CA PHE A 5 -19.45 -0.72 -22.64
C PHE A 5 -20.70 -1.22 -23.39
N ASP A 6 -20.53 -2.26 -24.18
CA ASP A 6 -21.61 -3.01 -24.81
C ASP A 6 -22.05 -4.15 -23.88
N ARG A 7 -23.20 -3.95 -23.24
CA ARG A 7 -23.74 -4.94 -22.29
C ARG A 7 -24.23 -6.23 -22.95
N GLU A 8 -24.65 -6.16 -24.21
CA GLU A 8 -25.16 -7.29 -24.96
C GLU A 8 -24.03 -8.28 -25.30
N HIS A 9 -22.89 -7.75 -25.73
CA HIS A 9 -21.75 -8.58 -26.15
C HIS A 9 -20.63 -8.63 -25.10
N GLY A 10 -20.76 -7.94 -23.97
CA GLY A 10 -19.74 -7.92 -22.91
C GLY A 10 -18.41 -7.30 -23.34
N GLN A 11 -18.42 -6.31 -24.23
CA GLN A 11 -17.22 -5.73 -24.84
C GLN A 11 -17.15 -4.22 -24.66
N LEU A 12 -15.91 -3.69 -24.68
CA LEU A 12 -15.66 -2.26 -24.75
C LEU A 12 -15.65 -1.80 -26.22
N LYS A 13 -16.37 -0.71 -26.52
CA LYS A 13 -16.39 -0.06 -27.84
C LYS A 13 -15.36 1.06 -27.87
N ALA A 14 -14.14 0.77 -28.29
CA ALA A 14 -13.04 1.73 -28.32
C ALA A 14 -13.33 2.93 -29.23
N ASP A 15 -13.99 2.70 -30.36
CA ASP A 15 -14.40 3.73 -31.34
C ASP A 15 -15.43 4.74 -30.79
N GLN A 16 -16.16 4.37 -29.73
CA GLN A 16 -17.13 5.21 -29.04
C GLN A 16 -16.64 5.71 -27.68
N SER A 17 -15.40 5.42 -27.36
CA SER A 17 -14.74 5.80 -26.12
C SER A 17 -13.89 7.05 -26.32
N PHE A 18 -13.61 7.77 -25.23
CA PHE A 18 -12.79 8.97 -25.30
C PHE A 18 -12.05 9.20 -23.99
N SER A 19 -11.01 10.02 -24.05
CA SER A 19 -10.33 10.54 -22.88
C SER A 19 -10.54 12.04 -22.74
N LEU A 20 -10.41 12.52 -21.52
CA LEU A 20 -10.33 13.92 -21.17
C LEU A 20 -8.91 14.19 -20.64
N GLU A 21 -8.25 15.21 -21.17
CA GLU A 21 -6.99 15.70 -20.62
C GLU A 21 -7.27 16.44 -19.32
N LEU A 22 -6.63 16.02 -18.26
CA LEU A 22 -6.67 16.63 -16.94
C LEU A 22 -5.35 17.37 -16.65
N PRO A 23 -5.32 18.30 -15.68
CA PRO A 23 -4.06 18.88 -15.23
C PRO A 23 -3.13 17.78 -14.71
N PRO A 24 -1.81 18.00 -14.73
CA PRO A 24 -0.84 16.96 -14.37
C PRO A 24 -0.77 16.70 -12.85
N TYR A 25 -1.90 16.80 -12.16
CA TYR A 25 -2.04 16.41 -10.77
C TYR A 25 -2.08 14.89 -10.65
N SER A 26 -1.48 14.35 -9.58
CA SER A 26 -1.60 12.92 -9.31
C SER A 26 -3.06 12.60 -9.01
N GLN A 27 -3.67 11.74 -9.84
CA GLN A 27 -5.04 11.28 -9.63
C GLN A 27 -5.03 10.05 -8.72
N ASP A 28 -6.03 9.93 -7.87
CA ASP A 28 -6.23 8.76 -7.01
C ASP A 28 -7.54 8.06 -7.40
N LEU A 29 -8.60 8.19 -6.64
CA LEU A 29 -9.85 7.48 -6.88
C LEU A 29 -10.88 8.32 -7.63
N SER A 30 -11.80 7.61 -8.29
CA SER A 30 -12.91 8.21 -9.02
C SER A 30 -14.20 7.47 -8.76
N ASP A 31 -15.31 8.20 -8.65
CA ASP A 31 -16.65 7.62 -8.70
C ASP A 31 -17.53 8.36 -9.71
N ALA A 32 -18.46 7.62 -10.30
CA ALA A 32 -19.44 8.17 -11.22
C ALA A 32 -20.70 8.66 -10.49
N GLY A 33 -21.27 9.74 -10.97
CA GLY A 33 -22.55 10.25 -10.49
C GLY A 33 -23.66 9.21 -10.62
N LYS A 34 -24.56 9.23 -9.65
CA LYS A 34 -25.73 8.34 -9.55
C LYS A 34 -26.99 9.20 -9.51
N LEU A 35 -28.09 8.73 -10.02
CA LEU A 35 -29.40 9.43 -9.98
C LEU A 35 -29.30 10.96 -10.19
N ASP A 36 -29.35 11.76 -9.12
CA ASP A 36 -29.35 13.24 -9.20
C ASP A 36 -28.06 13.79 -9.84
N SER A 37 -26.95 13.11 -9.70
CA SER A 37 -25.65 13.46 -10.29
C SER A 37 -25.28 12.66 -11.56
N ASP A 38 -26.23 11.94 -12.17
CA ASP A 38 -25.98 11.23 -13.43
C ASP A 38 -25.45 12.18 -14.52
N GLY A 39 -24.44 11.72 -15.23
CA GLY A 39 -23.74 12.53 -16.23
C GLY A 39 -22.49 13.24 -15.72
N TRP A 40 -22.18 13.12 -14.43
CA TRP A 40 -20.99 13.67 -13.79
C TRP A 40 -20.09 12.57 -13.23
N SER A 41 -18.84 12.89 -13.04
CA SER A 41 -17.89 12.06 -12.31
C SER A 41 -16.97 12.93 -11.45
N PHE A 42 -16.46 12.34 -10.40
CA PHE A 42 -15.64 13.00 -9.39
C PHE A 42 -14.36 12.21 -9.21
N THR A 43 -13.23 12.91 -9.15
CA THR A 43 -11.90 12.27 -9.04
C THR A 43 -11.03 13.08 -8.12
N ASN A 44 -10.49 12.46 -7.08
CA ASN A 44 -9.55 13.11 -6.19
C ASN A 44 -8.17 13.24 -6.83
N SER A 45 -7.47 14.31 -6.48
CA SER A 45 -6.03 14.43 -6.71
C SER A 45 -5.28 14.49 -5.39
N PHE A 46 -4.01 14.14 -5.43
CA PHE A 46 -3.11 14.33 -4.31
C PHE A 46 -1.76 14.85 -4.80
N CYS A 47 -0.94 15.41 -3.90
CA CYS A 47 0.33 16.02 -4.25
C CYS A 47 0.20 17.14 -5.30
N THR A 48 -0.90 17.89 -5.28
CA THR A 48 -1.20 18.93 -6.27
C THR A 48 -0.11 19.97 -6.37
N GLU A 49 0.50 20.36 -5.25
CA GLU A 49 1.58 21.32 -5.19
C GLU A 49 2.84 20.94 -5.97
N ARG A 50 3.07 19.65 -6.24
CA ARG A 50 4.20 19.21 -7.10
C ARG A 50 4.10 19.76 -8.50
N TYR A 51 2.90 19.99 -8.98
CA TYR A 51 2.61 20.36 -10.35
C TYR A 51 2.27 21.83 -10.54
N VAL A 52 2.18 22.56 -9.43
CA VAL A 52 1.90 24.00 -9.43
C VAL A 52 3.06 24.85 -8.90
N GLY A 53 4.28 24.32 -8.96
CA GLY A 53 5.48 25.01 -8.50
C GLY A 53 5.73 24.91 -6.99
N GLY A 54 5.04 24.01 -6.30
CA GLY A 54 5.20 23.74 -4.89
C GLY A 54 6.38 22.85 -4.52
N ILE A 55 7.13 22.34 -5.49
CA ILE A 55 8.34 21.56 -5.24
C ILE A 55 9.45 22.50 -4.79
N GLU A 56 9.89 22.35 -3.56
CA GLU A 56 11.08 23.04 -3.10
C GLU A 56 12.33 22.52 -3.82
N LYS A 57 13.11 23.44 -4.35
CA LYS A 57 14.33 23.14 -5.09
C LYS A 57 15.27 22.30 -4.21
N GLY A 58 15.64 21.11 -4.68
CA GLY A 58 16.54 20.19 -3.97
C GLY A 58 15.88 19.20 -3.04
N ARG A 59 14.55 19.22 -2.86
CA ARG A 59 13.82 18.13 -2.17
C ARG A 59 13.39 17.05 -3.13
N PRO A 60 13.60 15.77 -2.78
CA PRO A 60 13.08 14.68 -3.58
C PRO A 60 11.54 14.72 -3.59
N PRO A 61 10.91 14.24 -4.67
CA PRO A 61 9.46 14.24 -4.80
C PRO A 61 8.80 13.08 -4.03
N TYR A 62 9.03 13.00 -2.73
CA TYR A 62 8.38 12.01 -1.86
C TYR A 62 6.98 12.46 -1.47
N GLU A 63 6.13 11.51 -1.12
CA GLU A 63 4.77 11.77 -0.62
C GLU A 63 4.76 12.79 0.55
N ALA A 64 5.70 12.66 1.48
CA ALA A 64 5.85 13.62 2.58
C ALA A 64 6.09 15.07 2.12
N GLY A 65 6.80 15.26 1.03
CA GLY A 65 6.97 16.58 0.39
C GLY A 65 5.72 17.08 -0.31
N CYS A 66 4.87 16.15 -0.78
CA CYS A 66 3.58 16.47 -1.40
C CYS A 66 2.52 16.93 -0.40
N SER A 67 2.68 16.63 0.86
CA SER A 67 1.72 16.95 1.91
C SER A 67 2.08 18.23 2.68
N ALA A 68 2.96 19.06 2.13
CA ALA A 68 3.41 20.29 2.77
C ALA A 68 2.32 21.37 2.82
N LYS A 69 1.41 21.37 1.85
CA LYS A 69 0.23 22.27 1.79
C LYS A 69 -1.03 21.50 2.14
N ASP A 70 -2.08 22.20 2.50
CA ASP A 70 -3.30 21.60 3.06
C ASP A 70 -4.43 21.47 2.03
N THR A 71 -4.14 21.67 0.74
CA THR A 71 -5.17 21.69 -0.29
C THR A 71 -4.80 20.82 -1.48
N ASP A 72 -5.63 19.84 -1.73
CA ASP A 72 -5.72 19.09 -2.97
C ASP A 72 -7.05 19.42 -3.65
N TYR A 73 -7.37 18.80 -4.79
CA TYR A 73 -8.58 19.11 -5.54
C TYR A 73 -9.38 17.87 -5.93
N MET A 74 -10.69 17.94 -5.70
CA MET A 74 -11.65 17.10 -6.39
C MET A 74 -11.91 17.67 -7.79
N HIS A 75 -11.69 16.88 -8.82
CA HIS A 75 -12.06 17.18 -10.19
C HIS A 75 -13.54 16.82 -10.39
N VAL A 76 -14.30 17.78 -10.83
CA VAL A 76 -15.74 17.63 -11.15
C VAL A 76 -15.88 17.65 -12.66
N VAL A 77 -16.25 16.53 -13.24
CA VAL A 77 -16.27 16.34 -14.69
C VAL A 77 -17.67 16.03 -15.20
N ASN A 78 -18.18 16.86 -16.11
CA ASN A 78 -19.40 16.58 -16.86
C ASN A 78 -19.08 15.61 -18.00
N TRP A 79 -19.04 14.31 -17.70
CA TRP A 79 -18.69 13.29 -18.70
C TRP A 79 -19.76 13.15 -19.79
N LYS A 80 -21.03 13.45 -19.49
CA LYS A 80 -22.12 13.37 -20.46
C LYS A 80 -21.97 14.47 -21.54
N ARG A 81 -21.64 15.70 -21.13
CA ARG A 81 -21.29 16.79 -22.04
C ARG A 81 -20.01 16.47 -22.81
N ALA A 82 -19.00 15.91 -22.14
CA ALA A 82 -17.77 15.46 -22.77
C ALA A 82 -18.03 14.42 -23.87
N ALA A 83 -18.91 13.45 -23.63
CA ALA A 83 -19.31 12.44 -24.63
C ALA A 83 -19.99 13.05 -25.86
N GLU A 84 -20.72 14.15 -25.69
CA GLU A 84 -21.35 14.86 -26.80
C GLU A 84 -20.32 15.58 -27.67
N ILE A 85 -19.44 16.35 -27.04
CA ILE A 85 -18.44 17.13 -27.79
C ILE A 85 -17.33 16.29 -28.40
N ALA A 86 -17.04 15.11 -27.81
CA ALA A 86 -16.07 14.17 -28.34
C ALA A 86 -16.45 13.60 -29.72
N LYS A 87 -17.69 13.75 -30.15
CA LYS A 87 -18.15 13.30 -31.48
C LYS A 87 -17.68 14.23 -32.61
N ASP A 88 -17.37 15.47 -32.30
CA ASP A 88 -16.88 16.46 -33.29
C ASP A 88 -15.34 16.49 -33.27
N ASP A 89 -14.74 16.22 -34.43
CA ASP A 89 -13.27 16.16 -34.59
C ASP A 89 -12.58 17.49 -34.25
N LYS A 90 -13.30 18.62 -34.30
CA LYS A 90 -12.77 19.93 -33.90
C LYS A 90 -12.47 20.05 -32.41
N ASN A 91 -13.08 19.21 -31.61
CA ASN A 91 -12.97 19.24 -30.15
C ASN A 91 -12.02 18.20 -29.59
N VAL A 92 -11.36 17.40 -30.44
CA VAL A 92 -10.51 16.30 -30.01
C VAL A 92 -9.18 16.30 -30.73
N LYS A 93 -8.17 15.76 -30.07
CA LYS A 93 -6.92 15.29 -30.68
C LYS A 93 -7.00 13.77 -30.82
N ILE A 94 -6.52 13.23 -31.92
CA ILE A 94 -6.40 11.77 -32.08
C ILE A 94 -4.99 11.37 -31.65
N ILE A 95 -4.90 10.59 -30.60
CA ILE A 95 -3.64 10.05 -30.05
C ILE A 95 -3.75 8.53 -30.05
N ASN A 96 -2.87 7.85 -30.82
CA ASN A 96 -2.90 6.39 -30.96
C ASN A 96 -4.30 5.84 -31.30
N ASN A 97 -4.97 6.45 -32.26
CA ASN A 97 -6.34 6.13 -32.69
C ASN A 97 -7.42 6.34 -31.59
N HIS A 98 -7.09 7.01 -30.52
CA HIS A 98 -8.03 7.32 -29.44
C HIS A 98 -8.38 8.82 -29.43
N ARG A 99 -9.64 9.11 -29.17
CA ARG A 99 -10.16 10.49 -29.11
C ARG A 99 -9.86 11.11 -27.75
N VAL A 100 -9.13 12.21 -27.73
CA VAL A 100 -8.76 12.93 -26.50
C VAL A 100 -9.27 14.36 -26.57
N ILE A 101 -10.12 14.74 -25.62
CA ILE A 101 -10.57 16.13 -25.47
C ILE A 101 -9.45 16.90 -24.76
N PRO A 102 -8.87 17.92 -25.39
CA PRO A 102 -7.87 18.78 -24.76
C PRO A 102 -8.44 19.52 -23.54
N MET A 103 -7.59 19.78 -22.55
CA MET A 103 -8.01 20.47 -21.33
C MET A 103 -8.61 21.86 -21.59
N GLU A 104 -8.03 22.63 -22.51
CA GLU A 104 -8.53 23.95 -22.93
C GLU A 104 -9.95 23.88 -23.52
N VAL A 105 -10.24 22.77 -24.23
CA VAL A 105 -11.60 22.53 -24.76
C VAL A 105 -12.55 22.19 -23.60
N ALA A 106 -12.12 21.34 -22.66
CA ALA A 106 -12.92 20.97 -21.51
C ALA A 106 -13.27 22.18 -20.62
N ILE A 107 -12.34 23.10 -20.43
CA ILE A 107 -12.56 24.35 -19.69
C ILE A 107 -13.55 25.25 -20.45
N ARG A 108 -13.34 25.46 -21.75
CA ARG A 108 -14.19 26.30 -22.58
C ARG A 108 -15.63 25.79 -22.63
N GLU A 109 -15.81 24.49 -22.74
CA GLU A 109 -17.13 23.84 -22.84
C GLU A 109 -17.81 23.59 -21.47
N GLY A 110 -17.19 24.05 -20.38
CA GLY A 110 -17.76 23.89 -19.03
C GLY A 110 -17.88 22.43 -18.59
N ILE A 111 -16.86 21.64 -18.90
CA ILE A 111 -16.80 20.20 -18.59
C ILE A 111 -16.02 19.93 -17.31
N LEU A 112 -14.98 20.71 -17.04
CA LEU A 112 -14.03 20.47 -15.96
C LEU A 112 -14.02 21.62 -14.95
N PHE A 113 -14.18 21.28 -13.68
CA PHE A 113 -14.11 22.19 -12.54
C PHE A 113 -13.30 21.55 -11.41
N LEU A 114 -12.81 22.36 -10.48
CA LEU A 114 -12.09 21.91 -9.29
C LEU A 114 -12.81 22.38 -8.03
N ILE A 115 -12.74 21.56 -6.97
CA ILE A 115 -13.17 21.92 -5.62
C ILE A 115 -12.02 21.60 -4.67
N PRO A 116 -11.61 22.53 -3.78
CA PRO A 116 -10.58 22.24 -2.78
C PRO A 116 -11.02 21.13 -1.84
N GLU A 117 -10.08 20.26 -1.50
CA GLU A 117 -10.23 19.15 -0.56
C GLU A 117 -9.20 19.23 0.56
N PRO A 118 -9.49 18.63 1.73
CA PRO A 118 -8.50 18.42 2.76
C PRO A 118 -7.32 17.58 2.28
N LYS A 119 -6.24 17.72 2.99
CA LYS A 119 -4.95 17.12 2.75
C LYS A 119 -4.98 15.63 2.45
N SER A 120 -4.28 15.25 1.37
CA SER A 120 -4.09 13.87 0.94
C SER A 120 -5.40 13.07 0.85
N PRO A 121 -6.37 13.52 0.05
CA PRO A 121 -7.62 12.79 -0.15
C PRO A 121 -7.34 11.42 -0.78
N HIS A 122 -8.22 10.46 -0.53
CA HIS A 122 -8.13 9.12 -1.12
C HIS A 122 -9.49 8.68 -1.66
N GLY A 123 -10.47 8.39 -0.80
CA GLY A 123 -11.81 8.01 -1.24
C GLY A 123 -12.59 9.19 -1.79
N VAL A 124 -13.32 8.96 -2.88
CA VAL A 124 -14.38 9.81 -3.39
C VAL A 124 -15.57 8.91 -3.71
N ASP A 125 -16.65 9.02 -2.95
CA ASP A 125 -17.75 8.07 -2.95
C ASP A 125 -19.08 8.82 -3.10
N VAL A 126 -19.81 8.56 -4.18
CA VAL A 126 -21.11 9.21 -4.46
C VAL A 126 -22.21 8.45 -3.74
N THR A 127 -23.03 9.17 -2.97
CA THR A 127 -24.18 8.57 -2.26
C THR A 127 -25.16 7.89 -3.22
N PRO A 128 -25.92 6.87 -2.76
CA PRO A 128 -26.84 6.11 -3.61
C PRO A 128 -27.87 6.95 -4.36
N ASN A 129 -28.30 8.06 -3.74
CA ASN A 129 -29.25 9.02 -4.37
C ASN A 129 -28.56 10.07 -5.27
N GLY A 130 -27.22 10.09 -5.28
CA GLY A 130 -26.46 11.05 -6.09
C GLY A 130 -26.43 12.49 -5.57
N LYS A 131 -27.00 12.74 -4.38
CA LYS A 131 -27.12 14.10 -3.83
C LYS A 131 -25.84 14.62 -3.19
N PHE A 132 -24.99 13.69 -2.69
CA PHE A 132 -23.77 14.05 -2.00
C PHE A 132 -22.57 13.27 -2.53
N ILE A 133 -21.41 13.89 -2.41
CA ILE A 133 -20.10 13.31 -2.69
C ILE A 133 -19.32 13.33 -1.40
N VAL A 134 -18.89 12.16 -0.94
CA VAL A 134 -18.12 11.97 0.29
C VAL A 134 -16.65 11.87 -0.07
N VAL A 135 -15.83 12.73 0.50
CA VAL A 135 -14.38 12.75 0.28
C VAL A 135 -13.66 12.45 1.58
N SER A 136 -12.74 11.51 1.51
CA SER A 136 -11.96 11.00 2.63
C SER A 136 -10.50 11.43 2.52
N GLY A 137 -10.00 12.18 3.49
CA GLY A 137 -8.62 12.64 3.55
C GLY A 137 -7.79 11.79 4.52
N LYS A 138 -6.86 10.95 4.01
CA LYS A 138 -6.09 10.03 4.89
C LYS A 138 -5.18 10.69 5.91
N LEU A 139 -4.86 11.97 5.76
CA LEU A 139 -4.09 12.76 6.73
C LEU A 139 -4.95 13.77 7.50
N ASP A 140 -6.28 13.71 7.34
CA ASP A 140 -7.25 14.47 8.10
C ASP A 140 -8.04 13.54 9.05
N THR A 141 -8.67 14.10 10.05
CA THR A 141 -9.57 13.39 10.96
C THR A 141 -11.03 13.47 10.54
N HIS A 142 -11.32 14.27 9.50
CA HIS A 142 -12.67 14.53 9.01
C HIS A 142 -12.91 13.90 7.64
N VAL A 143 -14.16 13.54 7.42
CA VAL A 143 -14.71 13.29 6.10
C VAL A 143 -15.49 14.52 5.66
N SER A 144 -15.26 14.98 4.44
CA SER A 144 -15.97 16.10 3.84
C SER A 144 -17.12 15.60 2.95
N VAL A 145 -18.31 16.16 3.14
CA VAL A 145 -19.50 15.85 2.36
C VAL A 145 -19.86 17.06 1.50
N TYR A 146 -19.76 16.92 0.19
CA TYR A 146 -20.12 17.98 -0.75
C TYR A 146 -21.54 17.76 -1.28
N SER A 147 -22.32 18.84 -1.42
CA SER A 147 -23.66 18.79 -2.00
C SER A 147 -23.60 18.97 -3.50
N PHE A 148 -24.14 18.01 -4.25
CA PHE A 148 -24.22 18.12 -5.70
C PHE A 148 -25.09 19.30 -6.14
N GLU A 149 -26.19 19.57 -5.45
CA GLU A 149 -27.05 20.73 -5.71
C GLU A 149 -26.27 22.05 -5.59
N LYS A 150 -25.48 22.22 -4.52
CA LYS A 150 -24.64 23.42 -4.32
C LYS A 150 -23.57 23.55 -5.40
N ILE A 151 -22.95 22.42 -5.80
CA ILE A 151 -21.97 22.40 -6.90
C ILE A 151 -22.63 22.88 -8.19
N MET A 152 -23.80 22.35 -8.54
CA MET A 152 -24.51 22.74 -9.74
C MET A 152 -24.98 24.21 -9.71
N ASP A 153 -25.39 24.68 -8.54
CA ASP A 153 -25.78 26.08 -8.38
C ASP A 153 -24.57 27.02 -8.54
N ALA A 154 -23.39 26.62 -7.99
CA ALA A 154 -22.15 27.37 -8.18
C ALA A 154 -21.73 27.42 -9.66
N ILE A 155 -21.81 26.30 -10.38
CA ILE A 155 -21.49 26.23 -11.82
C ILE A 155 -22.44 27.08 -12.63
N LYS A 156 -23.77 26.95 -12.41
CA LYS A 156 -24.80 27.68 -13.11
C LYS A 156 -24.67 29.20 -12.95
N ASN A 157 -24.36 29.64 -11.73
CA ASN A 157 -24.23 31.05 -11.39
C ASN A 157 -22.80 31.58 -11.54
N LYS A 158 -21.88 30.74 -12.06
CA LYS A 158 -20.45 31.07 -12.25
C LYS A 158 -19.77 31.60 -10.98
N ARG A 159 -20.14 31.05 -9.82
CA ARG A 159 -19.49 31.37 -8.54
C ARG A 159 -18.21 30.57 -8.40
N PHE A 160 -17.12 31.14 -8.91
CA PHE A 160 -15.79 30.57 -8.83
C PHE A 160 -14.93 31.45 -7.92
N GLU A 161 -14.27 30.85 -6.95
CA GLU A 161 -13.39 31.54 -6.01
C GLU A 161 -12.09 31.99 -6.70
N SER A 162 -11.59 31.14 -7.61
CA SER A 162 -10.33 31.38 -8.32
C SER A 162 -10.27 30.54 -9.61
N LYS A 163 -9.11 30.58 -10.24
CA LYS A 163 -8.68 29.59 -11.23
C LYS A 163 -7.38 28.95 -10.76
N ASP A 164 -7.20 27.69 -11.07
CA ASP A 164 -5.93 27.04 -10.84
C ASP A 164 -4.85 27.54 -11.84
N PRO A 165 -3.57 27.16 -11.69
CA PRO A 165 -2.52 27.56 -12.63
C PRO A 165 -2.73 27.15 -14.09
N TYR A 166 -3.60 26.20 -14.36
CA TYR A 166 -3.97 25.75 -15.70
C TYR A 166 -5.24 26.43 -16.25
N GLY A 167 -5.82 27.34 -15.48
CA GLY A 167 -6.99 28.11 -15.86
C GLY A 167 -8.34 27.43 -15.59
N ILE A 168 -8.35 26.31 -14.90
CA ILE A 168 -9.57 25.58 -14.54
C ILE A 168 -10.31 26.36 -13.44
N PRO A 169 -11.62 26.59 -13.56
CA PRO A 169 -12.40 27.27 -12.55
C PRO A 169 -12.44 26.46 -11.24
N VAL A 170 -12.18 27.11 -10.12
CA VAL A 170 -12.22 26.55 -8.78
C VAL A 170 -13.48 27.03 -8.06
N ILE A 171 -14.35 26.10 -7.68
CA ILE A 171 -15.50 26.35 -6.82
C ILE A 171 -14.99 26.34 -5.38
N GLY A 172 -15.25 27.41 -4.62
CA GLY A 172 -14.82 27.48 -3.24
C GLY A 172 -15.44 26.36 -2.39
N MET A 173 -14.65 25.81 -1.46
CA MET A 173 -15.14 24.74 -0.58
C MET A 173 -16.45 25.11 0.13
N LYS A 174 -16.58 26.34 0.63
CA LYS A 174 -17.80 26.86 1.28
C LYS A 174 -19.05 26.83 0.38
N ASP A 175 -18.86 26.95 -0.93
CA ASP A 175 -19.96 27.00 -1.91
C ASP A 175 -20.40 25.59 -2.34
N ALA A 176 -19.67 24.55 -1.99
CA ALA A 176 -19.96 23.16 -2.32
C ALA A 176 -20.21 22.29 -1.08
N LEU A 177 -19.59 22.61 0.05
CA LEU A 177 -19.62 21.81 1.27
C LEU A 177 -21.03 21.72 1.86
N HIS A 178 -21.46 20.50 2.20
CA HIS A 178 -22.64 20.24 3.02
C HIS A 178 -22.26 20.20 4.49
N THR A 179 -21.33 19.33 4.85
CA THR A 179 -20.82 19.18 6.22
C THR A 179 -19.44 18.52 6.25
N GLN A 180 -18.74 18.66 7.36
CA GLN A 180 -17.55 17.88 7.70
C GLN A 180 -17.82 17.12 8.99
N VAL A 181 -17.41 15.86 9.04
CA VAL A 181 -17.67 14.98 10.19
C VAL A 181 -16.36 14.41 10.68
N GLN A 182 -16.05 14.66 11.95
CA GLN A 182 -14.89 14.09 12.59
C GLN A 182 -15.14 12.62 12.90
N LEU A 183 -14.44 11.73 12.22
CA LEU A 183 -14.58 10.28 12.38
C LEU A 183 -13.38 9.66 13.10
N GLY A 184 -12.18 10.13 12.84
CA GLY A 184 -10.91 9.59 13.31
C GLY A 184 -9.86 9.67 12.22
N LEU A 185 -8.64 9.25 12.52
CA LEU A 185 -7.50 9.46 11.65
C LEU A 185 -7.44 8.41 10.52
N GLY A 186 -7.22 8.90 9.32
CA GLY A 186 -7.01 8.10 8.14
C GLY A 186 -8.27 7.62 7.42
N PRO A 187 -9.32 8.47 7.25
CA PRO A 187 -10.45 8.10 6.39
C PRO A 187 -9.98 7.75 4.98
N LEU A 188 -10.41 6.59 4.44
CA LEU A 188 -10.04 6.18 3.09
C LEU A 188 -11.23 5.98 2.17
N HIS A 189 -12.08 5.01 2.43
CA HIS A 189 -13.20 4.62 1.58
C HIS A 189 -14.50 4.66 2.35
N THR A 190 -15.57 5.01 1.64
CA THR A 190 -16.92 5.05 2.22
C THR A 190 -17.86 4.14 1.44
N GLN A 191 -18.67 3.38 2.16
CA GLN A 191 -19.73 2.53 1.62
C GLN A 191 -21.08 2.85 2.25
N PHE A 192 -22.14 2.49 1.58
CA PHE A 192 -23.49 2.79 1.98
C PHE A 192 -24.31 1.52 2.18
N ASP A 193 -25.32 1.57 3.02
CA ASP A 193 -26.30 0.49 3.18
C ASP A 193 -27.71 0.93 2.75
N SER A 194 -28.71 0.10 3.02
CA SER A 194 -30.10 0.40 2.72
C SER A 194 -30.73 1.47 3.64
N LYS A 195 -30.04 1.88 4.70
CA LYS A 195 -30.53 2.92 5.62
C LYS A 195 -30.26 4.29 5.03
N GLU A 196 -31.27 5.13 5.04
CA GLU A 196 -31.12 6.49 4.53
C GLU A 196 -30.07 7.27 5.34
N CYS A 197 -29.19 7.96 4.64
CA CYS A 197 -28.15 8.81 5.22
C CYS A 197 -27.07 8.09 6.06
N VAL A 198 -27.02 6.77 6.07
CA VAL A 198 -26.00 6.02 6.81
C VAL A 198 -24.84 5.63 5.90
N ALA A 199 -23.63 5.89 6.38
CA ALA A 199 -22.39 5.55 5.72
C ALA A 199 -21.41 4.85 6.66
N TYR A 200 -20.50 4.09 6.07
CA TYR A 200 -19.41 3.38 6.75
C TYR A 200 -18.10 3.79 6.11
N THR A 201 -17.17 4.30 6.90
CA THR A 201 -15.87 4.76 6.42
C THR A 201 -14.75 4.01 7.11
N SER A 202 -13.80 3.51 6.33
CA SER A 202 -12.58 2.92 6.85
C SER A 202 -11.65 4.00 7.38
N LEU A 203 -11.10 3.78 8.58
CA LEU A 203 -10.10 4.63 9.22
C LEU A 203 -8.76 3.90 9.22
N TYR A 204 -7.97 4.14 8.19
CA TYR A 204 -6.74 3.40 7.91
C TYR A 204 -5.72 3.48 9.04
N VAL A 205 -5.50 4.67 9.61
CA VAL A 205 -4.52 4.88 10.67
C VAL A 205 -5.04 4.41 12.01
N ASP A 206 -6.31 4.71 12.33
CA ASP A 206 -6.95 4.27 13.58
C ASP A 206 -7.27 2.77 13.61
N SER A 207 -7.21 2.09 12.45
CA SER A 207 -7.58 0.66 12.33
C SER A 207 -9.00 0.39 12.82
N MET A 208 -9.94 1.19 12.35
CA MET A 208 -11.35 1.14 12.73
C MET A 208 -12.27 1.28 11.51
N VAL A 209 -13.52 0.88 11.67
CA VAL A 209 -14.63 1.31 10.80
C VAL A 209 -15.51 2.26 11.59
N ALA A 210 -15.84 3.40 11.00
CA ALA A 210 -16.80 4.35 11.53
C ALA A 210 -18.15 4.22 10.81
N LYS A 211 -19.24 4.12 11.56
CA LYS A 211 -20.62 4.25 11.10
C LYS A 211 -21.11 5.65 11.44
N TRP A 212 -21.66 6.37 10.48
CA TRP A 212 -22.03 7.76 10.66
C TRP A 212 -23.20 8.17 9.76
N ASN A 213 -23.86 9.29 10.09
CA ASN A 213 -24.94 9.87 9.33
C ASN A 213 -24.43 11.08 8.54
N PHE A 214 -24.45 11.00 7.21
CA PHE A 214 -23.92 12.07 6.35
C PHE A 214 -24.91 13.25 6.14
N CYS A 215 -26.19 13.05 6.40
CA CYS A 215 -27.17 14.13 6.33
C CYS A 215 -27.10 15.03 7.57
N GLU A 216 -26.94 14.41 8.76
CA GLU A 216 -26.87 15.13 10.04
C GLU A 216 -25.44 15.52 10.43
N GLY A 217 -24.44 14.98 9.75
CA GLY A 217 -23.04 15.20 10.11
C GLY A 217 -22.66 14.57 11.46
N LYS A 218 -23.16 13.36 11.78
CA LYS A 218 -23.04 12.77 13.11
C LYS A 218 -22.36 11.39 13.06
N LEU A 219 -21.35 11.19 13.90
CA LEU A 219 -20.80 9.86 14.19
C LEU A 219 -21.80 9.06 15.00
N LEU A 220 -22.08 7.82 14.60
CA LEU A 220 -23.04 6.92 15.25
C LEU A 220 -22.35 5.81 16.05
N ASP A 221 -21.31 5.17 15.47
CA ASP A 221 -20.61 4.05 16.08
C ASP A 221 -19.21 3.88 15.48
N LYS A 222 -18.32 3.19 16.21
CA LYS A 222 -17.03 2.74 15.72
C LYS A 222 -16.73 1.32 16.18
N ILE A 223 -16.10 0.54 15.32
CA ILE A 223 -15.61 -0.78 15.67
C ILE A 223 -14.13 -0.89 15.35
N ALA A 224 -13.36 -1.39 16.32
CA ALA A 224 -11.97 -1.73 16.11
C ALA A 224 -11.85 -2.99 15.24
N ILE A 225 -10.93 -2.97 14.33
CA ILE A 225 -10.60 -4.06 13.43
C ILE A 225 -9.08 -4.22 13.37
N HIS A 226 -8.58 -5.15 12.57
CA HIS A 226 -7.15 -5.30 12.42
C HIS A 226 -6.49 -4.13 11.67
N TYR A 227 -5.17 -4.14 11.62
CA TYR A 227 -4.34 -3.02 11.20
C TYR A 227 -4.57 -2.58 9.75
N ASN A 228 -4.55 -1.28 9.55
CA ASN A 228 -4.50 -0.63 8.25
C ASN A 228 -5.60 -1.09 7.29
N ILE A 229 -6.82 -0.96 7.73
CA ILE A 229 -7.97 -1.16 6.87
C ILE A 229 -7.90 -0.23 5.65
N GLY A 230 -7.96 -0.81 4.46
CA GLY A 230 -8.12 -0.07 3.21
C GLY A 230 -9.58 -0.06 2.78
N HIS A 231 -9.90 -0.87 1.77
CA HIS A 231 -11.25 -0.98 1.25
C HIS A 231 -12.19 -1.69 2.21
N LEU A 232 -13.45 -1.33 2.07
CA LEU A 232 -14.57 -2.00 2.70
C LEU A 232 -15.70 -2.15 1.69
N MET A 233 -16.62 -3.07 1.92
CA MET A 233 -17.74 -3.34 1.04
C MET A 233 -18.99 -3.66 1.85
N THR A 234 -20.09 -3.01 1.51
CA THR A 234 -21.43 -3.48 1.85
C THR A 234 -22.09 -4.08 0.60
N MET A 235 -23.06 -4.96 0.77
CA MET A 235 -23.71 -5.57 -0.38
C MET A 235 -24.40 -4.51 -1.26
N GLU A 236 -23.97 -4.42 -2.53
CA GLU A 236 -24.44 -3.43 -3.50
C GLU A 236 -24.22 -1.97 -3.04
N GLY A 237 -23.24 -1.72 -2.13
CA GLY A 237 -22.99 -0.42 -1.51
C GLY A 237 -22.63 0.70 -2.48
N ASP A 238 -22.03 0.36 -3.63
CA ASP A 238 -21.67 1.30 -4.70
C ASP A 238 -22.83 1.58 -5.67
N THR A 239 -23.99 0.97 -5.45
CA THR A 239 -25.13 1.10 -6.36
C THR A 239 -26.15 2.14 -5.87
N THR A 240 -27.17 2.36 -6.67
CA THR A 240 -28.33 3.19 -6.29
C THR A 240 -29.30 2.51 -5.32
N LYS A 241 -29.09 1.22 -5.02
CA LYS A 241 -29.95 0.40 -4.16
C LYS A 241 -29.13 -0.53 -3.28
N PRO A 242 -28.36 0.00 -2.33
CA PRO A 242 -27.62 -0.83 -1.38
C PRO A 242 -28.55 -1.78 -0.60
N LYS A 243 -28.07 -2.96 -0.23
CA LYS A 243 -28.86 -4.00 0.44
C LYS A 243 -28.13 -4.64 1.63
N GLY A 244 -27.12 -4.01 2.16
CA GLY A 244 -26.25 -4.63 3.13
C GLY A 244 -26.86 -4.84 4.51
N LYS A 245 -26.69 -6.05 5.08
CA LYS A 245 -26.75 -6.34 6.51
C LYS A 245 -25.35 -6.59 7.08
N TYR A 246 -24.38 -6.74 6.18
CA TYR A 246 -23.00 -7.07 6.51
C TYR A 246 -22.06 -6.14 5.78
N LEU A 247 -20.96 -5.86 6.43
CA LEU A 247 -19.83 -5.13 5.87
C LEU A 247 -18.61 -6.04 5.91
N VAL A 248 -17.86 -6.07 4.85
CA VAL A 248 -16.53 -6.71 4.79
C VAL A 248 -15.47 -5.62 4.82
N ALA A 249 -14.54 -5.73 5.75
CA ALA A 249 -13.40 -4.85 5.91
C ALA A 249 -12.11 -5.59 5.54
N LEU A 250 -11.21 -4.95 4.79
CA LEU A 250 -9.97 -5.54 4.31
C LEU A 250 -8.75 -4.90 4.97
N ASN A 251 -7.94 -5.71 5.61
CA ASN A 251 -6.65 -5.30 6.18
C ASN A 251 -5.59 -5.28 5.08
N LYS A 252 -5.24 -4.10 4.61
CA LYS A 252 -4.46 -3.95 3.39
C LYS A 252 -2.95 -4.14 3.58
N LEU A 253 -2.37 -3.58 4.63
CA LEU A 253 -0.91 -3.46 4.79
C LEU A 253 -0.41 -3.94 6.15
N SER A 254 -1.06 -4.94 6.75
CA SER A 254 -0.71 -5.40 8.09
C SER A 254 0.69 -6.02 8.18
N ILE A 255 1.13 -6.69 7.12
CA ILE A 255 2.47 -7.32 7.08
C ILE A 255 3.55 -6.25 6.89
N ASP A 256 3.42 -5.41 5.88
CA ASP A 256 4.48 -4.46 5.48
C ASP A 256 4.74 -3.40 6.56
N ARG A 257 3.68 -2.96 7.24
CA ARG A 257 3.81 -1.90 8.23
C ARG A 257 4.57 -2.31 9.48
N PHE A 258 4.43 -3.56 9.91
CA PHE A 258 4.96 -4.03 11.18
C PHE A 258 6.19 -4.93 11.04
N ASN A 259 6.72 -5.07 9.84
CA ASN A 259 8.03 -5.63 9.61
C ASN A 259 9.10 -4.59 10.00
N PRO A 260 10.08 -4.87 10.84
CA PRO A 260 10.52 -6.13 11.45
C PRO A 260 10.08 -6.36 12.90
N VAL A 261 9.04 -5.76 13.36
CA VAL A 261 8.62 -5.78 14.79
C VAL A 261 7.71 -6.95 15.18
N GLY A 262 7.49 -7.95 14.30
CA GLY A 262 6.60 -9.11 14.49
C GLY A 262 6.07 -9.37 15.92
N PRO A 263 5.16 -10.28 16.18
CA PRO A 263 4.60 -11.23 15.22
C PRO A 263 3.71 -10.50 14.20
N LEU A 264 3.91 -10.85 12.95
CA LEU A 264 3.13 -10.27 11.87
C LEU A 264 1.76 -10.92 11.84
N HIS A 265 0.73 -10.09 11.78
CA HIS A 265 -0.61 -10.59 11.48
C HIS A 265 -0.74 -10.78 9.97
N PRO A 266 -1.30 -11.93 9.51
CA PRO A 266 -1.62 -12.07 8.10
C PRO A 266 -2.61 -11.00 7.69
N GLN A 267 -2.55 -10.58 6.42
CA GLN A 267 -3.66 -9.81 5.86
C GLN A 267 -4.91 -10.67 5.93
N ASN A 268 -6.02 -10.02 6.20
CA ASN A 268 -7.29 -10.71 6.39
C ASN A 268 -8.47 -9.87 5.93
N HIS A 269 -9.63 -10.49 5.91
CA HIS A 269 -10.89 -9.77 5.87
C HIS A 269 -11.71 -10.03 7.13
N GLN A 270 -12.50 -9.06 7.50
CA GLN A 270 -13.38 -9.13 8.66
C GLN A 270 -14.83 -8.93 8.23
N LEU A 271 -15.71 -9.82 8.67
CA LEU A 271 -17.15 -9.73 8.45
C LEU A 271 -17.81 -9.07 9.66
N ILE A 272 -18.51 -7.98 9.41
CA ILE A 272 -19.14 -7.14 10.44
C ILE A 272 -20.65 -7.09 10.20
N ASP A 273 -21.45 -7.39 11.22
CA ASP A 273 -22.90 -7.16 11.21
C ASP A 273 -23.19 -5.67 11.43
N ILE A 274 -23.91 -5.07 10.48
CA ILE A 274 -24.31 -3.66 10.48
C ILE A 274 -25.84 -3.48 10.56
N SER A 275 -26.59 -4.55 10.80
CA SER A 275 -28.06 -4.50 10.87
C SER A 275 -28.59 -3.75 12.08
N ASN A 276 -27.83 -3.69 13.16
CA ASN A 276 -28.19 -3.03 14.41
C ASN A 276 -27.56 -1.63 14.53
N ASP A 277 -27.89 -0.91 15.59
CA ASP A 277 -27.29 0.39 15.89
C ASP A 277 -25.79 0.27 16.15
N LYS A 278 -25.39 -0.77 16.88
CA LYS A 278 -23.98 -1.11 17.11
C LYS A 278 -23.50 -2.14 16.11
N MET A 279 -22.31 -1.91 15.55
CA MET A 279 -21.64 -2.86 14.70
C MET A 279 -21.07 -4.02 15.53
N GLN A 280 -21.08 -5.22 14.96
CA GLN A 280 -20.57 -6.42 15.64
C GLN A 280 -19.65 -7.21 14.70
N LEU A 281 -18.42 -7.47 15.12
CA LEU A 281 -17.51 -8.38 14.42
C LEU A 281 -18.03 -9.81 14.54
N LEU A 282 -18.29 -10.44 13.40
CA LEU A 282 -18.79 -11.81 13.34
C LEU A 282 -17.68 -12.82 13.03
N TYR A 283 -16.76 -12.44 12.16
CA TYR A 283 -15.76 -13.36 11.64
C TYR A 283 -14.51 -12.61 11.16
N ASP A 284 -13.39 -13.25 11.34
CA ASP A 284 -12.08 -12.78 10.93
C ASP A 284 -11.37 -13.92 10.21
N MET A 285 -11.00 -13.73 8.96
CA MET A 285 -10.41 -14.77 8.13
C MET A 285 -9.11 -14.28 7.49
N PRO A 286 -7.99 -14.95 7.76
CA PRO A 286 -6.75 -14.73 7.05
C PRO A 286 -6.91 -14.97 5.55
N LEU A 287 -6.26 -14.14 4.75
CA LEU A 287 -6.24 -14.27 3.31
C LEU A 287 -4.88 -14.82 2.86
N PRO A 288 -4.87 -15.80 1.95
CA PRO A 288 -3.63 -16.43 1.52
C PRO A 288 -2.76 -15.54 0.63
N LEU A 289 -3.35 -14.51 0.03
CA LEU A 289 -2.64 -13.53 -0.78
C LEU A 289 -2.52 -12.21 -0.04
N GLY A 290 -1.34 -11.64 -0.07
CA GLY A 290 -1.06 -10.36 0.57
C GLY A 290 -1.80 -9.19 -0.07
N GLU A 291 -1.95 -8.12 0.70
CA GLU A 291 -2.54 -6.85 0.28
C GLU A 291 -3.95 -6.98 -0.33
N PRO A 292 -4.95 -7.49 0.42
CA PRO A 292 -6.32 -7.54 -0.07
C PRO A 292 -6.80 -6.11 -0.36
N HIS A 293 -6.93 -5.78 -1.66
CA HIS A 293 -7.14 -4.41 -2.08
C HIS A 293 -8.61 -4.08 -2.32
N TYR A 294 -9.36 -5.05 -2.87
CA TYR A 294 -10.77 -4.83 -3.20
C TYR A 294 -11.61 -6.08 -2.97
N VAL A 295 -12.88 -5.90 -2.66
CA VAL A 295 -13.85 -6.98 -2.47
C VAL A 295 -15.17 -6.63 -3.14
N VAL A 296 -15.77 -7.62 -3.78
CA VAL A 296 -17.08 -7.49 -4.45
C VAL A 296 -18.06 -8.50 -3.86
N GLY A 297 -19.23 -8.02 -3.47
CA GLY A 297 -20.33 -8.84 -3.01
C GLY A 297 -21.28 -9.21 -4.15
N ILE A 298 -21.63 -10.49 -4.24
CA ILE A 298 -22.61 -10.99 -5.21
C ILE A 298 -23.73 -11.69 -4.44
N GLN A 299 -24.98 -11.34 -4.72
CA GLN A 299 -26.11 -12.06 -4.14
C GLN A 299 -26.13 -13.52 -4.61
N ALA A 300 -26.34 -14.45 -3.68
CA ALA A 300 -26.25 -15.88 -3.96
C ALA A 300 -27.22 -16.37 -5.03
N ASP A 301 -28.37 -15.75 -5.17
CA ASP A 301 -29.38 -16.05 -6.20
C ASP A 301 -28.93 -15.63 -7.60
N LYS A 302 -28.02 -14.67 -7.70
CA LYS A 302 -27.42 -14.21 -8.96
C LYS A 302 -26.21 -15.04 -9.38
N LEU A 303 -25.64 -15.81 -8.45
CA LEU A 303 -24.44 -16.59 -8.71
C LEU A 303 -24.76 -17.83 -9.52
N LYS A 304 -24.16 -17.94 -10.71
CA LYS A 304 -24.26 -19.11 -11.60
C LYS A 304 -22.86 -19.66 -11.84
N PRO A 305 -22.30 -20.44 -10.89
CA PRO A 305 -20.93 -20.94 -11.05
C PRO A 305 -20.84 -21.90 -12.24
N ALA A 306 -19.84 -21.70 -13.08
CA ALA A 306 -19.56 -22.57 -14.23
C ALA A 306 -19.02 -23.96 -13.80
N VAL A 307 -18.34 -24.01 -12.65
CA VAL A 307 -17.77 -25.23 -12.08
C VAL A 307 -18.36 -25.47 -10.70
N ARG A 308 -18.79 -26.69 -10.44
CA ARG A 308 -19.27 -27.14 -9.12
C ARG A 308 -18.46 -28.34 -8.69
N TYR A 309 -17.84 -28.24 -7.53
CA TYR A 309 -17.16 -29.38 -6.91
C TYR A 309 -18.17 -30.24 -6.18
N LYS A 310 -18.00 -31.58 -6.27
CA LYS A 310 -18.80 -32.50 -5.46
C LYS A 310 -18.49 -32.27 -3.97
N VAL A 311 -19.52 -32.34 -3.12
CA VAL A 311 -19.33 -32.28 -1.67
C VAL A 311 -18.38 -33.43 -1.26
N GLY A 312 -17.38 -33.10 -0.44
CA GLY A 312 -16.37 -34.06 -0.01
C GLY A 312 -15.22 -34.28 -1.00
N THR A 313 -15.15 -33.53 -2.12
CA THR A 313 -13.97 -33.53 -2.98
C THR A 313 -12.77 -33.00 -2.18
N ASN A 314 -11.82 -33.88 -1.89
CA ASN A 314 -10.58 -33.49 -1.26
C ASN A 314 -9.66 -32.82 -2.28
N SER A 315 -9.54 -31.49 -2.23
CA SER A 315 -8.62 -30.73 -3.07
C SER A 315 -7.14 -31.03 -2.76
N ARG A 316 -6.90 -31.79 -1.69
CA ARG A 316 -5.57 -32.17 -1.17
C ARG A 316 -5.21 -33.62 -1.43
N THR A 317 -5.95 -34.33 -2.30
CA THR A 317 -5.48 -35.65 -2.74
C THR A 317 -4.11 -35.48 -3.36
N ASP A 318 -3.15 -36.20 -2.80
CA ASP A 318 -1.78 -36.29 -3.30
C ASP A 318 -1.80 -36.80 -4.75
N GLN A 319 -1.88 -35.89 -5.69
CA GLN A 319 -1.73 -36.25 -7.10
C GLN A 319 -0.26 -36.50 -7.33
N GLN A 320 0.06 -37.68 -7.82
CA GLN A 320 1.43 -38.01 -8.22
C GLN A 320 1.83 -37.05 -9.34
N HIS A 321 2.81 -36.21 -9.08
CA HIS A 321 3.39 -35.28 -10.04
C HIS A 321 4.79 -35.76 -10.40
N GLU A 322 5.13 -35.80 -11.69
CA GLU A 322 6.45 -36.27 -12.17
C GLU A 322 7.64 -35.45 -11.58
N GLY A 323 7.39 -34.21 -11.24
CA GLY A 323 8.39 -33.30 -10.61
C GLY A 323 8.43 -33.34 -9.09
N LYS A 324 7.71 -34.26 -8.42
CA LYS A 324 7.69 -34.37 -6.96
C LYS A 324 9.06 -34.81 -6.43
N VAL A 325 9.55 -34.07 -5.45
CA VAL A 325 10.79 -34.40 -4.73
C VAL A 325 10.60 -34.32 -3.21
N ARG A 326 11.45 -35.02 -2.48
CA ARG A 326 11.55 -34.94 -1.03
C ARG A 326 12.70 -34.02 -0.62
N ALA A 327 12.74 -33.68 0.64
CA ALA A 327 13.89 -32.97 1.21
C ALA A 327 15.19 -33.77 0.98
N GLY A 328 16.20 -33.09 0.43
CA GLY A 328 17.49 -33.70 0.06
C GLY A 328 17.53 -34.30 -1.36
N GLU A 329 16.43 -34.27 -2.11
CA GLU A 329 16.36 -34.70 -3.51
C GLU A 329 16.34 -33.51 -4.50
N GLU A 330 16.42 -32.30 -3.98
CA GLU A 330 16.38 -31.08 -4.78
C GLU A 330 17.55 -31.02 -5.75
N LYS A 331 17.29 -30.58 -6.97
CA LYS A 331 18.31 -30.54 -8.03
C LYS A 331 17.92 -29.58 -9.14
N ALA A 332 18.91 -29.16 -9.90
CA ALA A 332 18.73 -28.55 -11.20
C ALA A 332 19.30 -29.47 -12.28
N VAL A 333 18.58 -29.67 -13.34
CA VAL A 333 18.96 -30.50 -14.50
C VAL A 333 18.93 -29.64 -15.75
N ARG A 334 20.03 -29.63 -16.48
CA ARG A 334 20.16 -28.90 -17.75
C ARG A 334 20.19 -29.87 -18.93
N ASP A 335 19.39 -29.58 -19.93
CA ASP A 335 19.42 -30.24 -21.24
C ASP A 335 19.42 -29.17 -22.33
N GLY A 336 20.60 -28.86 -22.84
CA GLY A 336 20.79 -27.72 -23.75
C GLY A 336 20.39 -26.40 -23.08
N ASN A 337 19.41 -25.70 -23.64
CA ASN A 337 18.83 -24.48 -23.11
C ASN A 337 17.59 -24.72 -22.23
N LYS A 338 17.26 -25.96 -21.93
CA LYS A 338 16.16 -26.30 -21.01
C LYS A 338 16.73 -26.59 -19.63
N VAL A 339 16.24 -25.88 -18.64
CA VAL A 339 16.62 -26.05 -17.24
C VAL A 339 15.41 -26.45 -16.42
N SER A 340 15.48 -27.63 -15.83
CA SER A 340 14.46 -28.14 -14.90
C SER A 340 15.01 -28.08 -13.48
N VAL A 341 14.36 -27.27 -12.62
CA VAL A 341 14.70 -27.14 -11.21
C VAL A 341 13.65 -27.86 -10.39
N TYR A 342 14.07 -28.72 -9.50
CA TYR A 342 13.22 -29.48 -8.58
C TYR A 342 13.48 -28.94 -7.17
N GLY A 343 12.49 -28.29 -6.59
CA GLY A 343 12.62 -27.61 -5.30
C GLY A 343 11.53 -28.02 -4.31
N THR A 344 11.79 -27.70 -3.07
CA THR A 344 10.88 -27.94 -1.95
C THR A 344 10.54 -26.65 -1.22
N LEU A 345 9.33 -26.63 -0.66
CA LEU A 345 8.81 -25.59 0.19
C LEU A 345 8.50 -26.18 1.56
N ILE A 346 9.03 -25.58 2.59
CA ILE A 346 8.69 -25.88 3.99
C ILE A 346 8.83 -24.59 4.77
N ARG A 347 8.11 -24.41 5.89
CA ARG A 347 8.14 -23.19 6.67
C ARG A 347 9.53 -22.57 6.80
N SER A 348 9.61 -21.31 6.36
CA SER A 348 10.76 -20.42 6.33
C SER A 348 11.82 -20.74 5.28
N HIS A 349 11.64 -21.78 4.45
CA HIS A 349 12.64 -22.14 3.44
C HIS A 349 12.05 -22.49 2.09
N ILE A 350 12.71 -22.01 1.04
CA ILE A 350 12.58 -22.48 -0.35
C ILE A 350 13.92 -23.11 -0.71
N THR A 351 13.93 -24.37 -1.07
CA THR A 351 15.15 -25.05 -1.49
C THR A 351 15.07 -25.42 -2.97
N PRO A 352 16.08 -25.10 -3.81
CA PRO A 352 17.32 -24.39 -3.46
C PRO A 352 17.09 -22.90 -3.20
N GLU A 353 17.93 -22.28 -2.39
CA GLU A 353 17.93 -20.84 -2.13
C GLU A 353 18.55 -20.03 -3.29
N THR A 354 19.29 -20.68 -4.17
CA THR A 354 19.88 -20.07 -5.36
C THR A 354 19.64 -20.96 -6.56
N ILE A 355 19.05 -20.38 -7.59
CA ILE A 355 18.82 -21.01 -8.90
C ILE A 355 19.69 -20.29 -9.91
N GLU A 356 20.57 -21.02 -10.61
CA GLU A 356 21.46 -20.49 -11.62
C GLU A 356 21.06 -20.95 -13.02
N VAL A 357 20.83 -20.00 -13.91
CA VAL A 357 20.51 -20.24 -15.33
C VAL A 357 21.27 -19.28 -16.22
N GLU A 358 21.23 -19.50 -17.53
CA GLU A 358 21.82 -18.58 -18.51
C GLU A 358 20.72 -17.80 -19.26
N GLN A 359 21.07 -16.62 -19.72
CA GLN A 359 20.19 -15.85 -20.56
C GLN A 359 19.78 -16.62 -21.82
N GLY A 360 18.48 -16.73 -22.02
CA GLY A 360 17.86 -17.49 -23.12
C GLY A 360 17.38 -18.88 -22.75
N ASP A 361 17.65 -19.35 -21.52
CA ASP A 361 17.16 -20.62 -21.03
C ASP A 361 15.63 -20.67 -20.91
N GLU A 362 15.08 -21.82 -21.23
CA GLU A 362 13.69 -22.20 -20.94
C GLU A 362 13.66 -22.90 -19.58
N VAL A 363 13.20 -22.18 -18.56
CA VAL A 363 13.23 -22.66 -17.18
C VAL A 363 11.88 -23.25 -16.79
N THR A 364 11.92 -24.44 -16.22
CA THR A 364 10.78 -25.07 -15.54
C THR A 364 11.17 -25.32 -14.08
N ILE A 365 10.43 -24.72 -13.15
CA ILE A 365 10.65 -24.98 -11.71
C ILE A 365 9.48 -25.83 -11.22
N TYR A 366 9.79 -26.99 -10.67
CA TYR A 366 8.88 -27.88 -9.95
C TYR A 366 9.03 -27.60 -8.47
N LEU A 367 7.93 -27.31 -7.78
CA LEU A 367 7.93 -26.99 -6.35
C LEU A 367 7.01 -27.93 -5.60
N THR A 368 7.56 -28.64 -4.63
CA THR A 368 6.82 -29.54 -3.76
C THR A 368 6.70 -28.93 -2.37
N ASN A 369 5.47 -28.71 -1.90
CA ASN A 369 5.22 -28.28 -0.52
C ASN A 369 5.25 -29.52 0.39
N LEU A 370 6.22 -29.54 1.33
CA LEU A 370 6.46 -30.66 2.24
C LEU A 370 5.65 -30.58 3.54
N GLU A 371 4.83 -29.53 3.69
CA GLU A 371 4.06 -29.34 4.90
C GLU A 371 3.00 -30.42 5.10
N ARG A 372 2.76 -30.75 6.37
CA ARG A 372 1.75 -31.74 6.78
C ARG A 372 0.49 -31.10 7.34
N ALA A 373 0.61 -29.85 7.84
CA ALA A 373 -0.54 -29.12 8.34
C ALA A 373 -1.43 -28.62 7.19
N GLN A 374 -2.72 -28.63 7.41
CA GLN A 374 -3.71 -28.40 6.35
C GLN A 374 -3.75 -26.96 5.83
N ASP A 375 -3.29 -26.02 6.61
CA ASP A 375 -3.33 -24.57 6.41
C ASP A 375 -1.97 -23.96 6.07
N GLU A 376 -0.96 -24.79 5.83
CA GLU A 376 0.40 -24.34 5.53
C GLU A 376 0.66 -24.25 4.03
N THR A 377 -0.13 -23.44 3.34
CA THR A 377 0.10 -23.11 1.95
C THR A 377 1.31 -22.19 1.81
N HIS A 378 2.11 -22.40 0.78
CA HIS A 378 3.21 -21.51 0.43
C HIS A 378 2.99 -20.87 -0.93
N GLY A 379 3.38 -19.60 -1.06
CA GLY A 379 3.45 -18.94 -2.34
C GLY A 379 4.84 -19.08 -2.98
N PHE A 380 4.90 -18.82 -4.25
CA PHE A 380 6.16 -18.67 -4.98
C PHE A 380 6.00 -17.63 -6.07
N THR A 381 6.85 -16.61 -6.05
CA THR A 381 6.84 -15.57 -7.07
C THR A 381 8.23 -15.25 -7.57
N VAL A 382 8.34 -15.01 -8.88
CA VAL A 382 9.48 -14.35 -9.54
C VAL A 382 8.89 -13.21 -10.34
N SER A 383 8.74 -12.06 -9.71
CA SER A 383 7.97 -10.93 -10.26
C SER A 383 8.47 -10.47 -11.63
N THR A 384 9.78 -10.47 -11.84
CA THR A 384 10.41 -10.07 -13.12
C THR A 384 9.93 -10.91 -14.30
N TYR A 385 9.59 -12.18 -14.07
CA TYR A 385 9.14 -13.12 -15.09
C TYR A 385 7.62 -13.38 -15.04
N ASN A 386 6.89 -12.57 -14.26
CA ASN A 386 5.44 -12.71 -14.08
C ASN A 386 5.04 -14.13 -13.63
N VAL A 387 5.88 -14.74 -12.79
CA VAL A 387 5.61 -16.04 -12.17
C VAL A 387 4.99 -15.79 -10.81
N HIS A 388 3.83 -16.38 -10.59
CA HIS A 388 3.14 -16.39 -9.30
C HIS A 388 2.34 -17.67 -9.16
N ALA A 389 2.48 -18.35 -8.03
CA ALA A 389 1.80 -19.60 -7.75
C ALA A 389 1.60 -19.84 -6.27
N SER A 390 0.51 -20.49 -5.90
CA SER A 390 0.25 -21.03 -4.57
C SER A 390 0.41 -22.54 -4.58
N VAL A 391 1.05 -23.10 -3.58
CA VAL A 391 1.35 -24.53 -3.45
C VAL A 391 0.79 -25.05 -2.14
N GLU A 392 -0.32 -25.76 -2.24
CA GLU A 392 -0.99 -26.41 -1.11
C GLU A 392 -0.10 -27.49 -0.45
N PRO A 393 -0.29 -27.77 0.85
CA PRO A 393 0.44 -28.83 1.55
C PRO A 393 0.37 -30.18 0.82
N GLY A 394 1.52 -30.81 0.62
CA GLY A 394 1.65 -32.10 -0.06
C GLY A 394 1.51 -32.05 -1.58
N LYS A 395 1.31 -30.87 -2.17
CA LYS A 395 1.19 -30.69 -3.62
C LYS A 395 2.52 -30.38 -4.28
N THR A 396 2.61 -30.72 -5.54
CA THR A 396 3.68 -30.29 -6.44
C THR A 396 3.07 -29.52 -7.60
N ILE A 397 3.65 -28.37 -7.92
CA ILE A 397 3.29 -27.58 -9.10
C ILE A 397 4.49 -27.41 -10.02
N SER A 398 4.26 -26.90 -11.22
CA SER A 398 5.33 -26.42 -12.09
C SER A 398 5.03 -25.03 -12.61
N VAL A 399 6.06 -24.19 -12.66
CA VAL A 399 6.03 -22.87 -13.30
C VAL A 399 7.06 -22.83 -14.42
N LYS A 400 6.77 -22.09 -15.49
CA LYS A 400 7.63 -22.03 -16.67
C LYS A 400 7.82 -20.59 -17.11
N PHE A 401 9.05 -20.24 -17.46
CA PHE A 401 9.36 -18.94 -18.04
C PHE A 401 10.63 -19.03 -18.90
N LYS A 402 10.88 -18.02 -19.69
CA LYS A 402 12.14 -17.85 -20.41
C LYS A 402 13.00 -16.84 -19.67
N ALA A 403 14.21 -17.22 -19.32
CA ALA A 403 15.18 -16.36 -18.66
C ALA A 403 15.83 -15.40 -19.68
N ASP A 404 15.11 -14.39 -20.16
CA ASP A 404 15.53 -13.50 -21.23
C ASP A 404 16.29 -12.24 -20.76
N LYS A 405 16.32 -12.01 -19.45
CA LYS A 405 16.99 -10.87 -18.83
C LYS A 405 18.10 -11.34 -17.90
N GLU A 406 19.33 -10.93 -18.14
CA GLU A 406 20.44 -11.16 -17.22
C GLU A 406 20.28 -10.36 -15.93
N GLY A 407 20.74 -10.91 -14.80
CA GLY A 407 20.66 -10.26 -13.49
C GLY A 407 20.40 -11.21 -12.35
N VAL A 408 20.20 -10.65 -11.17
CA VAL A 408 19.82 -11.36 -9.95
C VAL A 408 18.40 -10.95 -9.58
N TYR A 409 17.52 -11.92 -9.46
CA TYR A 409 16.10 -11.69 -9.21
C TYR A 409 15.67 -12.46 -7.97
N PRO A 410 15.06 -11.80 -6.97
CA PRO A 410 14.53 -12.51 -5.82
C PRO A 410 13.33 -13.37 -6.21
N TYR A 411 13.20 -14.52 -5.57
CA TYR A 411 11.96 -15.26 -5.47
C TYR A 411 11.62 -15.47 -4.00
N TYR A 412 10.36 -15.45 -3.66
CA TYR A 412 9.91 -15.45 -2.27
C TYR A 412 8.51 -16.02 -2.12
N CYS A 413 8.21 -16.41 -0.89
CA CYS A 413 6.88 -16.84 -0.50
C CYS A 413 5.92 -15.65 -0.45
N THR A 414 4.71 -15.80 -0.98
CA THR A 414 3.65 -14.77 -1.00
C THR A 414 2.46 -15.14 -0.13
N GLU A 415 2.51 -16.31 0.54
CA GLU A 415 1.48 -16.78 1.44
C GLU A 415 2.02 -16.70 2.88
N PHE A 416 1.33 -16.01 3.78
CA PHE A 416 1.78 -15.97 5.17
C PHE A 416 1.75 -17.37 5.78
N CYS A 417 2.89 -17.93 6.08
CA CYS A 417 3.06 -19.32 6.49
C CYS A 417 3.68 -19.49 7.88
N SER A 418 4.36 -18.48 8.41
CA SER A 418 5.02 -18.54 9.73
C SER A 418 5.52 -17.18 10.19
N ALA A 419 5.99 -17.10 11.44
CA ALA A 419 6.65 -15.90 11.94
C ALA A 419 7.93 -15.51 11.16
N LEU A 420 8.53 -16.48 10.44
CA LEU A 420 9.70 -16.27 9.58
C LEU A 420 9.33 -16.26 8.09
N HIS A 421 8.10 -15.88 7.78
CA HIS A 421 7.61 -15.83 6.40
C HIS A 421 8.50 -14.99 5.46
N LEU A 422 9.02 -13.87 5.95
CA LEU A 422 9.87 -12.98 5.17
C LEU A 422 11.28 -13.56 4.91
N GLU A 423 11.71 -14.53 5.69
CA GLU A 423 12.97 -15.26 5.47
C GLU A 423 12.83 -16.32 4.36
N MET A 424 11.59 -16.63 3.96
CA MET A 424 11.30 -17.64 2.95
C MET A 424 11.48 -17.09 1.55
N GLN A 425 12.74 -16.91 1.14
CA GLN A 425 13.16 -16.32 -0.12
C GLN A 425 14.40 -17.01 -0.70
N GLY A 426 14.72 -16.68 -1.93
CA GLY A 426 15.94 -17.10 -2.61
C GLY A 426 16.20 -16.23 -3.84
N TYR A 427 17.22 -16.59 -4.63
CA TYR A 427 17.67 -15.79 -5.75
C TYR A 427 17.80 -16.61 -7.03
N LEU A 428 17.19 -16.11 -8.09
CA LEU A 428 17.41 -16.56 -9.45
C LEU A 428 18.54 -15.73 -10.06
N LEU A 429 19.66 -16.37 -10.33
CA LEU A 429 20.79 -15.77 -11.03
C LEU A 429 20.72 -16.13 -12.52
N VAL A 430 20.44 -15.16 -13.36
CA VAL A 430 20.45 -15.29 -14.81
C VAL A 430 21.78 -14.75 -15.32
N LYS A 431 22.69 -15.64 -15.66
CA LYS A 431 24.02 -15.30 -16.15
C LYS A 431 23.97 -14.90 -17.62
N PRO A 432 24.85 -14.02 -18.10
CA PRO A 432 25.00 -13.78 -19.53
C PRO A 432 25.25 -15.08 -20.28
N LYS A 433 24.75 -15.18 -21.50
CA LYS A 433 24.95 -16.41 -22.32
C LYS A 433 26.43 -16.69 -22.54
N GLY A 434 26.86 -17.93 -22.19
CA GLY A 434 28.25 -18.34 -22.31
C GLY A 434 29.17 -17.77 -21.24
N TRP A 435 28.63 -17.23 -20.17
CA TRP A 435 29.38 -16.71 -19.04
C TRP A 435 30.24 -17.83 -18.41
N LYS A 436 31.52 -17.55 -18.23
CA LYS A 436 32.45 -18.42 -17.49
C LYS A 436 32.88 -17.64 -16.25
N ALA A 437 32.88 -18.29 -15.10
CA ALA A 437 33.49 -17.72 -13.92
C ALA A 437 34.96 -17.44 -14.24
N GLU A 438 35.44 -16.21 -14.02
CA GLU A 438 36.87 -15.95 -14.00
C GLU A 438 37.47 -16.80 -12.86
N GLU A 439 38.45 -17.64 -13.20
CA GLU A 439 39.20 -18.38 -12.16
C GLU A 439 39.85 -17.33 -11.25
N GLY A 440 39.40 -17.27 -10.01
CA GLY A 440 39.89 -16.31 -9.03
C GLY A 440 39.00 -15.09 -8.74
N ALA A 441 37.87 -14.91 -9.42
CA ALA A 441 36.83 -14.03 -8.91
C ALA A 441 36.17 -14.70 -7.70
N GLN A 442 36.83 -14.69 -6.58
CA GLN A 442 36.13 -14.62 -5.31
C GLN A 442 35.16 -13.45 -5.50
N LEU A 443 33.85 -13.69 -5.32
CA LEU A 443 32.92 -12.63 -4.94
C LEU A 443 33.69 -11.80 -3.92
N ALA A 444 34.07 -10.57 -4.30
CA ALA A 444 34.66 -9.67 -3.33
C ALA A 444 33.59 -9.57 -2.24
N ALA A 445 33.77 -10.32 -1.17
CA ALA A 445 33.15 -9.96 0.09
C ALA A 445 33.37 -8.45 0.15
N ALA A 446 32.33 -7.67 0.41
CA ALA A 446 32.45 -6.24 0.45
C ALA A 446 33.65 -5.97 1.36
N ASN A 447 34.82 -5.75 0.74
CA ASN A 447 36.05 -5.62 1.49
C ASN A 447 35.96 -4.29 2.19
N TYR A 448 35.42 -4.28 3.38
CA TYR A 448 35.44 -3.09 4.22
C TYR A 448 36.90 -2.63 4.35
N THR A 449 37.12 -1.40 3.98
CA THR A 449 38.43 -0.79 4.04
C THR A 449 38.64 -0.08 5.39
N GLU A 450 39.87 0.28 5.69
CA GLU A 450 40.15 1.19 6.81
C GLU A 450 39.35 2.50 6.70
N THR A 451 39.07 2.95 5.49
CA THR A 451 38.25 4.17 5.24
C THR A 451 36.80 3.96 5.67
N ASP A 452 36.21 2.82 5.36
CA ASP A 452 34.84 2.50 5.78
C ASP A 452 34.72 2.44 7.30
N TYR A 453 35.69 1.78 7.94
CA TYR A 453 35.78 1.74 9.41
C TYR A 453 35.91 3.16 10.00
N LYS A 454 36.78 4.02 9.46
CA LYS A 454 36.90 5.43 9.89
C LYS A 454 35.62 6.23 9.72
N ASN A 455 34.88 6.00 8.62
CA ASN A 455 33.59 6.62 8.38
C ASN A 455 32.55 6.19 9.43
N THR A 456 32.55 4.91 9.82
CA THR A 456 31.68 4.40 10.87
C THR A 456 32.06 4.98 12.24
N LEU A 457 33.36 5.10 12.57
CA LEU A 457 33.80 5.76 13.79
C LEU A 457 33.39 7.23 13.86
N LYS A 458 33.36 7.92 12.71
CA LYS A 458 32.83 9.30 12.64
C LYS A 458 31.33 9.34 13.00
N LYS A 459 30.53 8.41 12.48
CA LYS A 459 29.11 8.29 12.87
C LYS A 459 28.95 8.07 14.38
N VAL A 460 29.80 7.21 14.96
CA VAL A 460 29.84 6.95 16.41
C VAL A 460 30.13 8.25 17.18
N ALA A 461 31.12 9.03 16.74
CA ALA A 461 31.50 10.28 17.40
C ALA A 461 30.39 11.36 17.28
N ASP A 462 29.81 11.51 16.08
CA ASP A 462 28.74 12.47 15.81
C ASP A 462 27.48 12.14 16.66
N THR A 463 27.14 10.86 16.77
CA THR A 463 25.99 10.42 17.60
C THR A 463 26.28 10.58 19.10
N GLN A 464 27.52 10.37 19.53
CA GLN A 464 27.92 10.63 20.92
C GLN A 464 27.72 12.12 21.30
N ALA A 465 28.05 13.03 20.41
CA ALA A 465 27.86 14.45 20.65
C ALA A 465 26.35 14.80 20.84
N VAL A 466 25.46 14.14 20.10
CA VAL A 466 24.01 14.30 20.30
C VAL A 466 23.58 13.74 21.66
N LEU A 467 24.06 12.56 22.02
CA LEU A 467 23.78 11.94 23.32
C LEU A 467 24.20 12.85 24.47
N ASP A 468 25.41 13.40 24.40
CA ASP A 468 25.94 14.28 25.45
C ASP A 468 25.07 15.53 25.65
N GLN A 469 24.58 16.15 24.56
CA GLN A 469 23.67 17.28 24.60
C GLN A 469 22.31 16.90 25.21
N VAL A 470 21.76 15.76 24.83
CA VAL A 470 20.46 15.28 25.32
C VAL A 470 20.54 14.95 26.82
N VAL A 471 21.59 14.25 27.23
CA VAL A 471 21.81 13.92 28.65
C VAL A 471 22.04 15.18 29.47
N ALA A 472 22.84 16.15 28.98
CA ALA A 472 23.06 17.41 29.64
C ALA A 472 21.74 18.16 29.88
N TYR A 473 20.87 18.21 28.89
CA TYR A 473 19.55 18.82 29.05
C TYR A 473 18.70 18.07 30.10
N ILE A 474 18.55 16.76 29.99
CA ILE A 474 17.72 15.96 30.91
C ILE A 474 18.21 16.10 32.33
N THR A 475 19.52 16.09 32.54
CA THR A 475 20.13 16.24 33.89
C THR A 475 20.09 17.66 34.42
N SER A 476 19.89 18.67 33.58
CA SER A 476 19.76 20.08 34.02
C SER A 476 18.38 20.38 34.62
N VAL A 477 17.41 19.51 34.45
CA VAL A 477 16.05 19.62 34.98
C VAL A 477 15.77 18.53 36.00
N ASN A 478 14.76 18.72 36.86
CA ASN A 478 14.38 17.69 37.85
C ASN A 478 13.59 16.54 37.20
N TYR A 479 14.24 15.78 36.26
CA TYR A 479 13.61 14.68 35.52
C TYR A 479 13.10 13.54 36.43
N LYS A 480 13.67 13.38 37.63
CA LYS A 480 13.23 12.33 38.59
C LYS A 480 11.81 12.54 39.10
N ALA A 481 11.27 13.77 38.94
CA ALA A 481 9.85 14.03 39.24
C ALA A 481 8.88 13.42 38.20
N TYR A 482 9.39 12.86 37.10
CA TYR A 482 8.61 12.31 36.00
C TYR A 482 8.92 10.82 35.81
N PRO A 483 8.09 9.89 36.36
CA PRO A 483 8.37 8.45 36.30
C PRO A 483 8.56 7.91 34.88
N GLU A 484 7.82 8.49 33.90
CA GLU A 484 7.94 8.11 32.48
C GLU A 484 9.34 8.43 31.93
N VAL A 485 9.92 9.55 32.34
CA VAL A 485 11.28 9.93 31.93
C VAL A 485 12.31 9.05 32.64
N VAL A 486 12.09 8.72 33.89
CA VAL A 486 12.97 7.78 34.63
C VAL A 486 13.04 6.44 33.90
N ALA A 487 11.90 5.86 33.50
CA ALA A 487 11.86 4.62 32.74
C ALA A 487 12.60 4.72 31.39
N LEU A 488 12.40 5.81 30.65
CA LEU A 488 13.15 6.04 29.40
C LEU A 488 14.66 6.15 29.64
N MET A 489 15.10 6.78 30.70
CA MET A 489 16.53 6.89 31.03
C MET A 489 17.14 5.55 31.47
N GLU A 490 16.38 4.68 32.10
CA GLU A 490 16.78 3.31 32.40
C GLU A 490 16.96 2.50 31.11
N ASP A 491 16.01 2.58 30.18
CA ASP A 491 16.10 1.95 28.86
C ASP A 491 17.32 2.44 28.06
N ALA A 492 17.54 3.76 28.02
CA ALA A 492 18.70 4.34 27.35
C ALA A 492 20.02 3.84 27.97
N THR A 493 20.07 3.75 29.30
CA THR A 493 21.23 3.23 30.04
C THR A 493 21.50 1.78 29.71
N ASP A 494 20.46 0.94 29.57
CA ASP A 494 20.60 -0.46 29.15
C ASP A 494 21.24 -0.57 27.76
N GLN A 495 20.81 0.28 26.80
CA GLN A 495 21.41 0.28 25.46
C GLN A 495 22.90 0.68 25.53
N LEU A 496 23.24 1.73 26.27
CA LEU A 496 24.61 2.18 26.42
C LEU A 496 25.49 1.15 27.18
N GLY A 497 24.88 0.40 28.09
CA GLY A 497 25.58 -0.68 28.83
C GLY A 497 26.07 -1.82 27.95
N LYS A 498 25.53 -1.97 26.72
CA LYS A 498 25.95 -2.98 25.73
C LYS A 498 27.17 -2.54 24.90
N MET A 499 27.48 -1.25 24.88
CA MET A 499 28.59 -0.72 24.06
C MET A 499 29.98 -1.16 24.43
N PRO A 500 30.36 -1.33 25.71
CA PRO A 500 31.75 -1.64 26.08
C PRO A 500 32.29 -2.93 25.43
N ASP A 501 31.48 -3.98 25.36
CA ASP A 501 31.86 -5.25 24.71
C ASP A 501 32.05 -5.06 23.19
N ALA A 502 31.11 -4.42 22.51
CA ALA A 502 31.23 -4.14 21.08
C ALA A 502 32.41 -3.22 20.77
N LYS A 503 32.68 -2.23 21.64
CA LYS A 503 33.83 -1.33 21.53
C LYS A 503 35.15 -2.08 21.63
N ALA A 504 35.31 -2.93 22.64
CA ALA A 504 36.48 -3.76 22.77
C ALA A 504 36.72 -4.68 21.55
N LYS A 505 35.67 -5.23 20.99
CA LYS A 505 35.72 -6.08 19.80
C LYS A 505 36.14 -5.33 18.54
N HIS A 506 35.60 -4.14 18.25
CA HIS A 506 36.05 -3.40 17.09
C HIS A 506 37.49 -2.91 17.21
N GLU A 507 37.93 -2.49 18.40
CA GLU A 507 39.30 -2.08 18.64
C GLU A 507 40.28 -3.25 18.46
N ALA A 508 39.93 -4.44 18.97
CA ALA A 508 40.72 -5.66 18.81
C ALA A 508 40.80 -6.12 17.34
N ALA A 509 39.72 -5.99 16.57
CA ALA A 509 39.70 -6.30 15.14
C ALA A 509 40.53 -5.29 14.33
N ALA A 510 40.40 -4.00 14.63
CA ALA A 510 41.18 -2.94 13.98
C ALA A 510 42.67 -3.08 14.21
N ALA A 511 43.09 -3.48 15.43
CA ALA A 511 44.47 -3.74 15.75
C ALA A 511 45.07 -4.90 14.92
N LYS A 512 44.24 -5.80 14.41
CA LYS A 512 44.62 -6.90 13.52
C LYS A 512 44.42 -6.56 12.02
N GLN A 513 44.02 -5.33 11.72
CA GLN A 513 43.66 -4.87 10.37
C GLN A 513 42.52 -5.70 9.72
N ASP A 514 41.70 -6.34 10.55
CA ASP A 514 40.47 -7.02 10.13
C ASP A 514 39.33 -5.95 10.02
N TRP A 515 39.34 -5.27 8.88
CA TRP A 515 38.46 -4.11 8.68
C TRP A 515 37.00 -4.50 8.58
N GLU A 516 36.70 -5.72 8.16
CA GLU A 516 35.32 -6.24 8.13
C GLU A 516 34.77 -6.38 9.56
N GLN A 517 35.46 -7.10 10.42
CA GLN A 517 35.06 -7.28 11.81
C GLN A 517 35.12 -5.95 12.60
N ALA A 518 36.12 -5.13 12.32
CA ALA A 518 36.25 -3.82 12.94
C ALA A 518 35.05 -2.92 12.60
N ASN A 519 34.65 -2.88 11.34
CA ASN A 519 33.50 -2.11 10.91
C ASN A 519 32.18 -2.65 11.45
N LEU A 520 32.00 -4.00 11.42
CA LEU A 520 30.81 -4.66 11.96
C LEU A 520 30.56 -4.31 13.43
N TRP A 521 31.57 -4.40 14.27
CA TRP A 521 31.45 -4.10 15.68
C TRP A 521 31.36 -2.58 15.96
N ALA A 522 32.00 -1.74 15.16
CA ALA A 522 31.82 -0.28 15.23
C ALA A 522 30.39 0.14 14.86
N GLU A 523 29.79 -0.47 13.83
CA GLU A 523 28.39 -0.29 13.49
C GLU A 523 27.46 -0.72 14.63
N GLN A 524 27.79 -1.80 15.33
CA GLN A 524 27.01 -2.24 16.49
C GLN A 524 27.07 -1.21 17.63
N VAL A 525 28.22 -0.59 17.87
CA VAL A 525 28.35 0.54 18.84
C VAL A 525 27.45 1.70 18.40
N TRP A 526 27.53 2.08 17.14
CA TRP A 526 26.69 3.14 16.58
C TRP A 526 25.20 2.85 16.73
N GLN A 527 24.74 1.63 16.47
CA GLN A 527 23.34 1.22 16.63
C GLN A 527 22.85 1.37 18.09
N TYR A 528 23.66 0.99 19.07
CA TYR A 528 23.32 1.19 20.47
C TYR A 528 23.21 2.68 20.84
N GLN A 529 24.11 3.53 20.30
CA GLN A 529 24.06 4.97 20.52
C GLN A 529 22.82 5.61 19.86
N VAL A 530 22.48 5.22 18.63
CA VAL A 530 21.28 5.73 17.93
C VAL A 530 20.02 5.41 18.72
N LYS A 531 19.89 4.18 19.22
CA LYS A 531 18.76 3.79 20.07
C LYS A 531 18.68 4.60 21.36
N ALA A 532 19.81 4.76 22.04
CA ALA A 532 19.87 5.55 23.27
C ALA A 532 19.56 7.04 23.00
N ALA A 533 20.04 7.59 21.88
CA ALA A 533 19.78 8.97 21.48
C ALA A 533 18.27 9.20 21.18
N ASP A 534 17.63 8.27 20.46
CA ASP A 534 16.19 8.33 20.18
C ASP A 534 15.38 8.33 21.50
N ILE A 535 15.70 7.41 22.40
CA ILE A 535 15.05 7.33 23.72
C ILE A 535 15.27 8.63 24.51
N GLY A 536 16.48 9.16 24.52
CA GLY A 536 16.82 10.40 25.19
C GLY A 536 16.10 11.62 24.58
N LEU A 537 15.98 11.70 23.27
CA LEU A 537 15.23 12.77 22.59
C LEU A 537 13.74 12.72 22.93
N ARG A 538 13.15 11.54 23.03
CA ARG A 538 11.78 11.37 23.51
C ARG A 538 11.61 11.85 24.94
N ALA A 539 12.54 11.51 25.83
CA ALA A 539 12.56 11.99 27.21
C ALA A 539 12.68 13.53 27.27
N LYS A 540 13.58 14.12 26.48
CA LYS A 540 13.73 15.58 26.35
C LYS A 540 12.44 16.24 25.87
N THR A 541 11.85 15.75 24.79
CA THR A 541 10.59 16.29 24.24
C THR A 541 9.46 16.25 25.28
N PHE A 542 9.34 15.16 26.03
CA PHE A 542 8.36 15.06 27.11
C PHE A 542 8.57 16.14 28.20
N LEU A 543 9.82 16.33 28.64
CA LEU A 543 10.16 17.33 29.65
C LEU A 543 9.87 18.76 29.16
N GLU A 544 10.18 19.06 27.90
CA GLU A 544 9.89 20.37 27.28
C GLU A 544 8.37 20.62 27.22
N GLN A 545 7.57 19.63 26.83
CA GLN A 545 6.12 19.72 26.81
C GLN A 545 5.51 19.92 28.21
N LYS A 546 6.13 19.37 29.25
CA LYS A 546 5.72 19.55 30.66
C LYS A 546 6.23 20.84 31.26
N GLY A 547 7.04 21.63 30.56
CA GLY A 547 7.64 22.84 31.08
C GLY A 547 8.58 22.58 32.27
N ALA A 548 9.26 21.44 32.28
CA ALA A 548 10.19 21.04 33.34
C ALA A 548 11.34 22.07 33.47
N LYS A 549 11.63 22.48 34.71
CA LYS A 549 12.68 23.47 35.07
C LYS A 549 13.72 22.80 35.95
#